data_84a36bc9b5c897ea273533c1d65e32d3
#
_entry.id   84a36bc9b5c897ea273533c1d65e32d3
#
_cell.length_a   1.000
_cell.length_b   1.000
_cell.length_c   1.000
_cell.angle_alpha   90.00
_cell.angle_beta   90.00
_cell.angle_gamma   90.00
#
_symmetry.space_group_name_H-M   'P 1'
#
loop_
_entity.id
_entity.type
_entity.pdbx_description
1 polymer ?
#
loop_
_entity_poly.entity_id
_entity_poly.type
_entity_poly.pdbx_seq_one_letter_code
_entity_poly.pdbx_strand_id
1 'polypeptide(L)'
;IAINLRENGDGISDELVSASLLSAGQDLLLVSRHGQSLRFRADDETLRPTGRATSGVTGMRFRSGDSLLAMGVVDPQWTDADLFVVTEGGYAKRTLATDYPTKGRGGLGVKVANLVEARGDLVGALVTAPRDEVLCIMASGKVVRSAVTEVSRTGRATQGVTFAKPDDGDRIIAVARSAERELVDEPDGPDVGELADGPEHDAAGPDEVDSADSIDVVVNTAAPGDAETVGSSDDESEVQA
;
A
#
# COMPACT_ATOMS: atom_id res chain seq x y z
N ILE A 1 -1.88 20.05 -11.26
CA ILE A 1 -2.66 18.88 -11.78
C ILE A 1 -1.64 17.87 -12.25
N ALA A 2 -1.72 16.65 -11.71
CA ALA A 2 -0.86 15.53 -12.10
C ALA A 2 -1.58 14.55 -13.04
N ILE A 3 -2.91 14.42 -12.90
CA ILE A 3 -3.76 13.54 -13.68
C ILE A 3 -5.19 14.09 -13.69
N ASN A 4 -5.96 13.83 -14.75
CA ASN A 4 -7.39 14.12 -14.78
C ASN A 4 -8.16 12.92 -14.23
N LEU A 5 -8.83 13.12 -13.09
CA LEU A 5 -9.80 12.18 -12.55
C LEU A 5 -11.14 12.38 -13.26
N ARG A 6 -11.84 11.30 -13.54
CA ARG A 6 -13.15 11.32 -14.21
C ARG A 6 -14.26 11.33 -13.18
N GLU A 7 -15.28 12.12 -13.45
CA GLU A 7 -16.56 12.01 -12.76
C GLU A 7 -17.48 11.17 -13.64
N ASN A 8 -17.96 10.05 -13.13
CA ASN A 8 -18.95 9.25 -13.81
C ASN A 8 -20.33 9.87 -13.59
N GLY A 9 -21.23 9.74 -14.58
CA GLY A 9 -22.56 10.38 -14.55
C GLY A 9 -23.49 9.89 -13.41
N ASP A 10 -23.09 8.86 -12.68
CA ASP A 10 -23.74 8.27 -11.51
C ASP A 10 -23.23 8.82 -10.17
N GLY A 11 -22.40 9.87 -10.22
CA GLY A 11 -21.86 10.53 -9.01
C GLY A 11 -20.66 9.82 -8.40
N ILE A 12 -20.14 8.77 -9.01
CA ILE A 12 -18.90 8.10 -8.59
C ILE A 12 -17.74 8.77 -9.31
N SER A 13 -16.82 9.35 -8.55
CA SER A 13 -15.59 9.95 -9.06
C SER A 13 -14.42 8.98 -8.93
N ASP A 14 -13.47 9.06 -9.87
CA ASP A 14 -12.19 8.38 -9.73
C ASP A 14 -11.42 8.95 -8.53
N GLU A 15 -10.71 8.11 -7.80
CA GLU A 15 -9.88 8.48 -6.67
C GLU A 15 -8.41 8.16 -6.92
N LEU A 16 -7.52 9.02 -6.41
CA LEU A 16 -6.09 8.75 -6.41
C LEU A 16 -5.74 7.81 -5.24
N VAL A 17 -5.44 6.56 -5.56
CA VAL A 17 -5.09 5.55 -4.54
C VAL A 17 -3.64 5.71 -4.07
N SER A 18 -2.70 5.94 -4.99
CA SER A 18 -1.27 6.03 -4.65
C SER A 18 -0.48 6.75 -5.74
N ALA A 19 0.68 7.28 -5.36
CA ALA A 19 1.70 7.82 -6.26
C ALA A 19 3.08 7.36 -5.79
N SER A 20 3.95 6.98 -6.70
CA SER A 20 5.30 6.51 -6.39
C SER A 20 6.29 6.94 -7.45
N LEU A 21 7.52 7.16 -7.04
CA LEU A 21 8.64 7.32 -7.96
C LEU A 21 9.09 5.93 -8.44
N LEU A 22 9.44 5.84 -9.72
CA LEU A 22 9.91 4.62 -10.35
C LEU A 22 11.27 4.84 -10.98
N SER A 23 12.14 3.85 -10.82
CA SER A 23 13.40 3.76 -11.56
C SER A 23 13.26 2.78 -12.74
N ALA A 24 14.10 2.95 -13.76
CA ALA A 24 14.13 2.05 -14.89
C ALA A 24 14.38 0.60 -14.44
N GLY A 25 13.58 -0.33 -14.96
CA GLY A 25 13.71 -1.77 -14.66
C GLY A 25 12.92 -2.25 -13.44
N GLN A 26 12.26 -1.36 -12.69
CA GLN A 26 11.35 -1.76 -11.62
C GLN A 26 10.00 -2.24 -12.17
N ASP A 27 9.28 -3.01 -11.36
CA ASP A 27 7.94 -3.48 -11.66
C ASP A 27 6.91 -2.79 -10.75
N LEU A 28 5.70 -2.61 -11.26
CA LEU A 28 4.53 -2.26 -10.46
C LEU A 28 3.76 -3.51 -10.07
N LEU A 29 3.33 -3.57 -8.82
CA LEU A 29 2.47 -4.60 -8.27
C LEU A 29 1.17 -3.96 -7.78
N LEU A 30 0.08 -4.17 -8.50
CA LEU A 30 -1.26 -3.71 -8.15
C LEU A 30 -1.97 -4.80 -7.36
N VAL A 31 -2.70 -4.43 -6.31
CA VAL A 31 -3.47 -5.35 -5.47
C VAL A 31 -4.89 -4.84 -5.33
N SER A 32 -5.87 -5.72 -5.51
CA SER A 32 -7.29 -5.41 -5.35
C SER A 32 -7.83 -5.80 -3.96
N ARG A 33 -8.95 -5.21 -3.56
CA ARG A 33 -9.62 -5.50 -2.27
C ARG A 33 -10.03 -6.96 -2.15
N HIS A 34 -10.50 -7.58 -3.23
CA HIS A 34 -10.92 -8.99 -3.26
C HIS A 34 -9.75 -9.96 -3.53
N GLY A 35 -8.50 -9.52 -3.31
CA GLY A 35 -7.34 -10.39 -3.27
C GLY A 35 -6.83 -10.86 -4.62
N GLN A 36 -6.93 -10.05 -5.66
CA GLN A 36 -6.19 -10.23 -6.92
C GLN A 36 -4.96 -9.32 -6.95
N SER A 37 -3.94 -9.70 -7.70
CA SER A 37 -2.78 -8.84 -7.98
C SER A 37 -2.32 -8.96 -9.41
N LEU A 38 -1.77 -7.87 -9.93
CA LEU A 38 -1.13 -7.84 -11.24
C LEU A 38 0.23 -7.15 -11.13
N ARG A 39 1.29 -7.88 -11.47
CA ARG A 39 2.66 -7.35 -11.55
C ARG A 39 3.02 -7.16 -13.02
N PHE A 40 3.56 -6.02 -13.37
CA PHE A 40 4.02 -5.73 -14.72
C PHE A 40 5.22 -4.78 -14.70
N ARG A 41 6.04 -4.84 -15.76
CA ARG A 41 7.21 -3.99 -15.93
C ARG A 41 6.78 -2.53 -16.10
N ALA A 42 7.45 -1.64 -15.36
CA ALA A 42 7.28 -0.20 -15.52
C ALA A 42 8.33 0.34 -16.51
N ASP A 43 8.11 0.11 -17.78
CA ASP A 43 8.93 0.60 -18.88
C ASP A 43 8.11 1.43 -19.88
N ASP A 44 8.78 2.08 -20.81
CA ASP A 44 8.14 2.97 -21.78
C ASP A 44 7.19 2.25 -22.76
N GLU A 45 7.32 0.93 -22.92
CA GLU A 45 6.39 0.13 -23.73
C GLU A 45 5.07 -0.10 -22.99
N THR A 46 5.17 -0.32 -21.66
CA THR A 46 4.03 -0.63 -20.82
C THR A 46 3.39 0.62 -20.22
N LEU A 47 4.22 1.57 -19.74
CA LEU A 47 3.82 2.82 -19.11
C LEU A 47 4.51 4.00 -19.79
N ARG A 48 4.07 4.32 -21.00
CA ARG A 48 4.63 5.45 -21.74
C ARG A 48 4.49 6.75 -20.94
N PRO A 49 5.56 7.54 -20.75
CA PRO A 49 5.46 8.85 -20.16
C PRO A 49 4.45 9.74 -20.87
N THR A 50 3.56 10.37 -20.15
CA THR A 50 2.48 11.20 -20.66
C THR A 50 2.46 12.57 -19.99
N GLY A 51 1.85 13.54 -20.66
CA GLY A 51 1.68 14.88 -20.09
C GLY A 51 0.68 14.89 -18.92
N ARG A 52 0.70 15.98 -18.15
CA ARG A 52 -0.12 16.16 -16.93
C ARG A 52 -1.65 16.10 -17.13
N ALA A 53 -2.13 16.44 -18.32
CA ALA A 53 -3.56 16.53 -18.62
C ALA A 53 -4.11 15.24 -19.26
N THR A 54 -3.63 14.09 -18.84
CA THR A 54 -4.09 12.79 -19.35
C THR A 54 -4.86 11.99 -18.29
N SER A 55 -5.69 11.05 -18.74
CA SER A 55 -6.45 10.16 -17.86
C SER A 55 -5.72 8.85 -17.56
N GLY A 56 -4.46 8.71 -18.00
CA GLY A 56 -3.66 7.51 -17.81
C GLY A 56 -4.10 6.32 -18.67
N VAL A 57 -3.63 5.14 -18.27
CA VAL A 57 -3.90 3.86 -18.97
C VAL A 57 -4.35 2.81 -17.95
N THR A 58 -5.14 1.84 -18.40
CA THR A 58 -5.62 0.75 -17.55
C THR A 58 -4.46 -0.09 -17.04
N GLY A 59 -4.23 -0.08 -15.73
CA GLY A 59 -3.26 -0.93 -15.07
C GLY A 59 -3.77 -2.35 -14.86
N MET A 60 -4.96 -2.49 -14.27
CA MET A 60 -5.58 -3.77 -13.89
C MET A 60 -7.08 -3.73 -14.19
N ARG A 61 -7.68 -4.88 -14.48
CA ARG A 61 -9.13 -5.07 -14.56
C ARG A 61 -9.64 -5.73 -13.30
N PHE A 62 -10.86 -5.40 -12.92
CA PHE A 62 -11.52 -5.90 -11.72
C PHE A 62 -12.72 -6.79 -12.09
N ARG A 63 -13.05 -7.72 -11.19
CA ARG A 63 -14.35 -8.40 -11.19
C ARG A 63 -15.41 -7.45 -10.62
N SER A 64 -16.68 -7.80 -10.79
CA SER A 64 -17.79 -7.01 -10.23
C SER A 64 -17.61 -6.83 -8.71
N GLY A 65 -17.77 -5.60 -8.25
CA GLY A 65 -17.63 -5.22 -6.85
C GLY A 65 -16.20 -5.11 -6.31
N ASP A 66 -15.17 -5.39 -7.15
CA ASP A 66 -13.76 -5.28 -6.73
C ASP A 66 -13.17 -3.94 -7.17
N SER A 67 -12.17 -3.46 -6.45
CA SER A 67 -11.49 -2.20 -6.72
C SER A 67 -10.01 -2.26 -6.36
N LEU A 68 -9.23 -1.28 -6.83
CA LEU A 68 -7.83 -1.16 -6.46
C LEU A 68 -7.71 -0.82 -4.97
N LEU A 69 -6.88 -1.59 -4.27
CA LEU A 69 -6.54 -1.37 -2.87
C LEU A 69 -5.20 -0.67 -2.73
N ALA A 70 -4.19 -1.16 -3.43
CA ALA A 70 -2.83 -0.69 -3.24
C ALA A 70 -1.99 -0.86 -4.50
N MET A 71 -0.94 -0.05 -4.59
CA MET A 71 0.14 -0.15 -5.57
C MET A 71 1.47 -0.21 -4.84
N GLY A 72 2.30 -1.19 -5.18
CA GLY A 72 3.67 -1.31 -4.69
C GLY A 72 4.67 -1.28 -5.83
N VAL A 73 5.88 -0.81 -5.53
CA VAL A 73 7.04 -0.88 -6.43
C VAL A 73 7.88 -2.08 -6.03
N VAL A 74 8.24 -2.92 -6.99
CA VAL A 74 9.07 -4.10 -6.79
C VAL A 74 10.33 -3.96 -7.63
N ASP A 75 11.48 -3.90 -6.97
CA ASP A 75 12.75 -4.02 -7.66
C ASP A 75 13.02 -5.50 -7.94
N PRO A 76 13.20 -5.92 -9.20
CA PRO A 76 13.49 -7.31 -9.54
C PRO A 76 14.79 -7.85 -8.92
N GLN A 77 15.72 -6.98 -8.54
CA GLN A 77 16.95 -7.34 -7.84
C GLN A 77 16.73 -7.61 -6.34
N TRP A 78 15.62 -7.18 -5.81
CA TRP A 78 15.24 -7.36 -4.42
C TRP A 78 14.53 -8.71 -4.23
N THR A 79 15.31 -9.76 -4.10
CA THR A 79 14.84 -11.16 -4.14
C THR A 79 14.14 -11.62 -2.85
N ASP A 80 14.32 -10.92 -1.75
CA ASP A 80 13.75 -11.23 -0.44
C ASP A 80 12.57 -10.33 -0.04
N ALA A 81 12.15 -9.42 -0.92
CA ALA A 81 10.95 -8.62 -0.73
C ALA A 81 9.69 -9.49 -0.66
N ASP A 82 8.80 -9.15 0.24
CA ASP A 82 7.49 -9.78 0.40
C ASP A 82 6.36 -8.83 0.01
N LEU A 83 5.28 -9.38 -0.54
CA LEU A 83 3.98 -8.74 -0.48
C LEU A 83 3.31 -9.15 0.84
N PHE A 84 3.16 -8.19 1.74
CA PHE A 84 2.44 -8.32 3.01
C PHE A 84 1.01 -7.83 2.82
N VAL A 85 0.01 -8.63 3.18
CA VAL A 85 -1.41 -8.27 3.07
C VAL A 85 -2.14 -8.56 4.36
N VAL A 86 -3.16 -7.72 4.65
CA VAL A 86 -3.99 -7.81 5.87
C VAL A 86 -5.45 -7.68 5.49
N THR A 87 -6.33 -8.46 6.16
CA THR A 87 -7.79 -8.39 6.05
C THR A 87 -8.39 -7.53 7.16
N GLU A 88 -9.65 -7.11 6.99
CA GLU A 88 -10.44 -6.39 8.01
C GLU A 88 -10.47 -7.12 9.35
N GLY A 89 -10.59 -8.44 9.33
CA GLY A 89 -10.62 -9.30 10.53
C GLY A 89 -9.25 -9.57 11.15
N GLY A 90 -8.18 -8.88 10.69
CA GLY A 90 -6.85 -8.94 11.29
C GLY A 90 -6.04 -10.19 10.94
N TYR A 91 -6.36 -10.87 9.84
CA TYR A 91 -5.54 -11.95 9.30
C TYR A 91 -4.54 -11.39 8.32
N ALA A 92 -3.28 -11.78 8.48
CA ALA A 92 -2.20 -11.35 7.62
C ALA A 92 -1.45 -12.52 7.00
N LYS A 93 -0.79 -12.25 5.91
CA LYS A 93 0.19 -13.15 5.30
C LYS A 93 1.25 -12.34 4.56
N ARG A 94 2.40 -12.94 4.38
CA ARG A 94 3.42 -12.45 3.46
C ARG A 94 3.78 -13.54 2.45
N THR A 95 4.07 -13.11 1.24
CA THR A 95 4.43 -13.98 0.12
C THR A 95 5.55 -13.32 -0.65
N LEU A 96 6.57 -14.07 -1.04
CA LEU A 96 7.66 -13.52 -1.84
C LEU A 96 7.12 -12.74 -3.05
N ALA A 97 7.64 -11.54 -3.28
CA ALA A 97 7.26 -10.74 -4.43
C ALA A 97 7.60 -11.46 -5.75
N THR A 98 8.62 -12.34 -5.75
CA THR A 98 9.01 -13.17 -6.88
C THR A 98 7.97 -14.24 -7.24
N ASP A 99 7.09 -14.62 -6.32
CA ASP A 99 5.99 -15.56 -6.59
C ASP A 99 4.88 -14.94 -7.47
N TYR A 100 4.89 -13.62 -7.63
CA TYR A 100 3.95 -12.91 -8.50
C TYR A 100 4.57 -12.73 -9.89
N PRO A 101 4.07 -13.47 -10.90
CA PRO A 101 4.66 -13.43 -12.24
C PRO A 101 4.45 -12.06 -12.89
N THR A 102 5.50 -11.54 -13.52
CA THR A 102 5.42 -10.34 -14.35
C THR A 102 4.58 -10.63 -15.60
N LYS A 103 3.56 -9.84 -15.86
CA LYS A 103 2.59 -9.97 -16.96
C LYS A 103 2.41 -8.63 -17.68
N GLY A 104 1.65 -8.63 -18.76
CA GLY A 104 1.16 -7.38 -19.35
C GLY A 104 0.12 -6.70 -18.46
N ARG A 105 0.06 -5.34 -18.48
CA ARG A 105 -0.98 -4.56 -17.78
C ARG A 105 -2.38 -4.82 -18.34
N GLY A 106 -3.42 -4.44 -17.62
CA GLY A 106 -4.81 -4.53 -18.04
C GLY A 106 -5.41 -5.93 -17.96
N GLY A 107 -4.74 -6.87 -17.24
CA GLY A 107 -5.28 -8.19 -16.94
C GLY A 107 -6.06 -8.23 -15.61
N LEU A 108 -6.68 -9.38 -15.30
CA LEU A 108 -7.31 -9.68 -13.99
C LEU A 108 -6.28 -10.08 -12.93
N GLY A 109 -5.05 -10.37 -13.34
CA GLY A 109 -3.98 -10.75 -12.43
C GLY A 109 -4.06 -12.19 -11.91
N VAL A 110 -3.46 -12.40 -10.73
CA VAL A 110 -3.39 -13.68 -10.02
C VAL A 110 -3.84 -13.50 -8.57
N LYS A 111 -4.29 -14.58 -7.94
CA LYS A 111 -4.75 -14.55 -6.57
C LYS A 111 -3.62 -14.21 -5.59
N VAL A 112 -3.89 -13.30 -4.64
CA VAL A 112 -3.00 -12.92 -3.53
C VAL A 112 -3.31 -13.72 -2.28
N ALA A 113 -4.59 -13.84 -1.94
CA ALA A 113 -5.06 -14.52 -0.76
C ALA A 113 -6.32 -15.33 -1.08
N ASN A 114 -6.59 -16.34 -0.29
CA ASN A 114 -7.87 -17.03 -0.31
C ASN A 114 -8.78 -16.43 0.77
N LEU A 115 -9.48 -15.36 0.39
CA LEU A 115 -10.37 -14.64 1.30
C LEU A 115 -11.58 -15.52 1.65
N VAL A 116 -12.01 -15.42 2.90
CA VAL A 116 -13.24 -16.00 3.41
C VAL A 116 -14.07 -14.88 4.04
N GLU A 117 -15.36 -14.89 3.84
CA GLU A 117 -16.29 -13.84 4.25
C GLU A 117 -16.13 -13.43 5.72
N ALA A 118 -15.98 -14.40 6.62
CA ALA A 118 -15.80 -14.16 8.06
C ALA A 118 -14.54 -13.37 8.44
N ARG A 119 -13.60 -13.18 7.51
CA ARG A 119 -12.35 -12.42 7.73
C ARG A 119 -12.34 -11.06 7.03
N GLY A 120 -13.37 -10.76 6.26
CA GLY A 120 -13.50 -9.54 5.46
C GLY A 120 -12.54 -9.49 4.26
N ASP A 121 -12.57 -8.35 3.59
CA ASP A 121 -11.73 -8.06 2.45
C ASP A 121 -10.32 -7.64 2.87
N LEU A 122 -9.43 -7.48 1.89
CA LEU A 122 -8.12 -6.88 2.14
C LEU A 122 -8.29 -5.38 2.41
N VAL A 123 -7.63 -4.90 3.46
CA VAL A 123 -7.56 -3.48 3.84
C VAL A 123 -6.16 -2.89 3.68
N GLY A 124 -5.16 -3.75 3.49
CA GLY A 124 -3.80 -3.30 3.26
C GLY A 124 -2.98 -4.29 2.46
N ALA A 125 -2.10 -3.75 1.62
CA ALA A 125 -1.11 -4.51 0.86
C ALA A 125 0.16 -3.66 0.71
N LEU A 126 1.28 -4.17 1.19
CA LEU A 126 2.57 -3.46 1.26
C LEU A 126 3.68 -4.33 0.69
N VAL A 127 4.59 -3.74 -0.08
CA VAL A 127 5.87 -4.38 -0.39
C VAL A 127 6.83 -4.09 0.75
N THR A 128 7.35 -5.14 1.38
CA THR A 128 8.13 -5.06 2.62
C THR A 128 9.44 -5.80 2.51
N ALA A 129 10.44 -5.31 3.27
CA ALA A 129 11.68 -6.03 3.57
C ALA A 129 11.50 -6.92 4.82
N PRO A 130 12.33 -7.94 5.02
CA PRO A 130 12.27 -8.79 6.22
C PRO A 130 12.44 -8.02 7.55
N ARG A 131 13.18 -6.91 7.53
CA ARG A 131 13.44 -6.06 8.72
C ARG A 131 12.41 -4.96 8.96
N ASP A 132 11.46 -4.79 8.04
CA ASP A 132 10.40 -3.79 8.20
C ASP A 132 9.44 -4.18 9.33
N GLU A 133 8.78 -3.17 9.85
CA GLU A 133 7.65 -3.32 10.75
C GLU A 133 6.38 -2.83 10.08
N VAL A 134 5.27 -3.33 10.52
CA VAL A 134 3.94 -2.92 10.06
C VAL A 134 3.10 -2.42 11.22
N LEU A 135 2.35 -1.37 10.94
CA LEU A 135 1.39 -0.76 11.84
C LEU A 135 0.00 -1.09 11.31
N CYS A 136 -0.81 -1.80 12.09
CA CYS A 136 -2.23 -2.00 11.80
C CYS A 136 -3.06 -1.05 12.63
N ILE A 137 -3.92 -0.28 11.98
CA ILE A 137 -4.78 0.73 12.59
C ILE A 137 -6.21 0.21 12.58
N MET A 138 -6.83 0.17 13.74
CA MET A 138 -8.21 -0.27 13.94
C MET A 138 -9.19 0.89 13.91
N ALA A 139 -10.45 0.64 13.60
CA ALA A 139 -11.48 1.67 13.58
C ALA A 139 -11.66 2.34 14.94
N SER A 140 -11.41 1.65 16.05
CA SER A 140 -11.38 2.20 17.41
C SER A 140 -10.22 3.17 17.69
N GLY A 141 -9.25 3.30 16.75
CA GLY A 141 -8.01 4.06 16.95
C GLY A 141 -6.88 3.28 17.61
N LYS A 142 -7.09 2.02 17.98
CA LYS A 142 -6.02 1.14 18.48
C LYS A 142 -5.03 0.84 17.36
N VAL A 143 -3.73 0.91 17.67
CA VAL A 143 -2.64 0.60 16.73
C VAL A 143 -1.85 -0.60 17.25
N VAL A 144 -1.60 -1.56 16.39
CA VAL A 144 -0.73 -2.72 16.64
C VAL A 144 0.50 -2.59 15.75
N ARG A 145 1.68 -2.57 16.36
CA ARG A 145 2.99 -2.58 15.67
C ARG A 145 3.60 -3.97 15.82
N SER A 146 4.13 -4.52 14.74
CA SER A 146 4.73 -5.84 14.72
C SER A 146 5.77 -5.94 13.61
N ALA A 147 6.82 -6.72 13.84
CA ALA A 147 7.79 -7.02 12.81
C ALA A 147 7.15 -7.87 11.70
N VAL A 148 7.49 -7.58 10.44
CA VAL A 148 7.02 -8.35 9.28
C VAL A 148 7.31 -9.84 9.43
N THR A 149 8.44 -10.19 10.07
CA THR A 149 8.87 -11.57 10.29
C THR A 149 8.00 -12.39 11.25
N GLU A 150 7.18 -11.74 12.07
CA GLU A 150 6.23 -12.43 12.96
C GLU A 150 5.11 -13.13 12.15
N VAL A 151 4.87 -12.67 10.93
CA VAL A 151 3.93 -13.32 10.01
C VAL A 151 4.68 -14.30 9.12
N SER A 152 4.28 -15.57 9.17
CA SER A 152 4.92 -16.62 8.37
C SER A 152 4.79 -16.35 6.86
N ARG A 153 5.89 -16.58 6.12
CA ARG A 153 5.89 -16.54 4.66
C ARG A 153 5.13 -17.75 4.12
N THR A 154 4.14 -17.50 3.25
CA THR A 154 3.25 -18.54 2.70
C THR A 154 3.01 -18.32 1.21
N GLY A 155 2.55 -19.35 0.51
CA GLY A 155 2.19 -19.24 -0.90
C GLY A 155 0.97 -18.34 -1.14
N ARG A 156 0.78 -17.88 -2.39
CA ARG A 156 -0.25 -16.93 -2.79
C ARG A 156 -1.67 -17.32 -2.42
N ALA A 157 -2.07 -18.57 -2.62
CA ALA A 157 -3.45 -19.04 -2.45
C ALA A 157 -3.75 -19.54 -1.02
N THR A 158 -3.19 -18.93 0.01
CA THR A 158 -3.44 -19.24 1.42
C THR A 158 -4.30 -18.19 2.09
N GLN A 159 -4.86 -18.51 3.26
CA GLN A 159 -5.74 -17.62 4.01
C GLN A 159 -5.00 -16.68 4.97
N GLY A 160 -3.71 -16.92 5.21
CA GLY A 160 -2.94 -16.18 6.21
C GLY A 160 -3.16 -16.71 7.64
N VAL A 161 -2.55 -16.01 8.59
CA VAL A 161 -2.58 -16.28 10.04
C VAL A 161 -3.16 -15.10 10.79
N THR A 162 -3.66 -15.32 12.01
CA THR A 162 -4.07 -14.22 12.89
C THR A 162 -2.86 -13.37 13.22
N PHE A 163 -2.94 -12.08 12.91
CA PHE A 163 -1.87 -11.10 13.10
C PHE A 163 -2.25 -10.04 14.14
N ALA A 164 -3.37 -9.38 13.92
CA ALA A 164 -3.96 -8.47 14.88
C ALA A 164 -5.39 -8.93 15.13
N LYS A 165 -5.79 -9.00 16.39
CA LYS A 165 -7.16 -9.40 16.75
C LYS A 165 -7.96 -8.16 17.13
N PRO A 166 -8.85 -7.67 16.25
CA PRO A 166 -9.81 -6.63 16.62
C PRO A 166 -10.71 -7.12 17.76
N ASP A 167 -11.15 -6.19 18.60
CA ASP A 167 -12.19 -6.47 19.59
C ASP A 167 -13.55 -6.67 18.90
N ASP A 168 -14.55 -7.20 19.62
CA ASP A 168 -15.88 -7.43 19.05
C ASP A 168 -16.48 -6.13 18.48
N GLY A 169 -16.84 -6.15 17.22
CA GLY A 169 -17.37 -4.98 16.49
C GLY A 169 -16.31 -4.00 15.96
N ASP A 170 -15.03 -4.25 16.22
CA ASP A 170 -13.92 -3.49 15.64
C ASP A 170 -13.35 -4.17 14.39
N ARG A 171 -12.56 -3.44 13.60
CA ARG A 171 -11.91 -3.95 12.40
C ARG A 171 -10.63 -3.19 12.10
N ILE A 172 -9.73 -3.80 11.33
CA ILE A 172 -8.59 -3.10 10.74
C ILE A 172 -9.12 -2.21 9.61
N ILE A 173 -8.68 -0.95 9.58
CA ILE A 173 -9.06 0.04 8.55
C ILE A 173 -7.88 0.51 7.72
N ALA A 174 -6.66 0.41 8.23
CA ALA A 174 -5.47 0.82 7.51
C ALA A 174 -4.23 0.04 7.96
N VAL A 175 -3.24 -0.01 7.09
CA VAL A 175 -1.93 -0.61 7.36
C VAL A 175 -0.85 0.32 6.81
N ALA A 176 0.19 0.57 7.60
CA ALA A 176 1.36 1.33 7.20
C ALA A 176 2.64 0.51 7.42
N ARG A 177 3.66 0.79 6.63
CA ARG A 177 5.00 0.26 6.82
C ARG A 177 5.82 1.26 7.61
N SER A 178 6.51 0.79 8.65
CA SER A 178 7.60 1.50 9.29
C SER A 178 8.90 0.84 8.84
N ALA A 179 9.69 1.56 8.04
CA ALA A 179 11.05 1.14 7.77
C ALA A 179 11.89 1.65 8.94
N GLU A 180 12.46 0.75 9.73
CA GLU A 180 13.39 1.15 10.75
C GLU A 180 14.66 1.68 10.08
N ARG A 181 14.92 2.99 10.19
CA ARG A 181 16.26 3.50 9.96
C ARG A 181 17.11 2.97 11.10
N GLU A 182 18.06 2.10 10.82
CA GLU A 182 19.23 1.98 11.68
C GLU A 182 19.81 3.40 11.77
N LEU A 183 19.66 4.03 12.94
CA LEU A 183 20.55 5.11 13.32
C LEU A 183 21.93 4.47 13.29
N VAL A 184 22.65 4.66 12.20
CA VAL A 184 24.08 4.36 12.20
C VAL A 184 24.62 5.27 13.26
N ASP A 185 25.00 4.72 14.43
CA ASP A 185 25.85 5.42 15.38
C ASP A 185 27.05 5.87 14.56
N GLU A 186 27.09 7.13 14.18
CA GLU A 186 28.32 7.71 13.62
C GLU A 186 29.37 7.44 14.71
N PRO A 187 30.47 6.76 14.36
CA PRO A 187 31.54 6.57 15.33
C PRO A 187 31.94 7.96 15.78
N ASP A 188 31.93 8.20 17.11
CA ASP A 188 32.40 9.42 17.75
C ASP A 188 33.62 9.92 16.97
N GLY A 189 33.47 11.10 16.36
CA GLY A 189 34.55 11.72 15.63
C GLY A 189 35.78 11.79 16.54
N PRO A 190 36.99 11.74 15.99
CA PRO A 190 38.20 11.71 16.81
C PRO A 190 38.17 12.89 17.76
N ASP A 191 38.34 12.58 19.05
CA ASP A 191 38.55 13.53 20.15
C ASP A 191 39.59 14.59 19.69
N VAL A 192 39.10 15.73 19.24
CA VAL A 192 39.93 16.88 18.91
C VAL A 192 40.32 17.54 20.25
N GLY A 193 41.39 16.98 20.85
CA GLY A 193 42.05 17.59 21.98
C GLY A 193 42.19 19.10 21.78
N GLU A 194 41.85 19.76 22.86
CA GLU A 194 42.04 21.15 23.22
C GLU A 194 43.22 21.83 22.49
N LEU A 195 42.94 22.67 21.49
CA LEU A 195 43.89 23.57 20.90
C LEU A 195 43.48 25.03 21.17
N ALA A 196 44.39 25.61 22.01
CA ALA A 196 44.57 26.98 22.37
C ALA A 196 44.01 28.11 21.49
N ASP A 197 43.48 29.06 22.21
CA ASP A 197 43.30 30.50 21.99
C ASP A 197 44.01 31.13 20.74
N GLY A 198 43.24 31.84 19.90
CA GLY A 198 43.73 32.77 18.90
C GLY A 198 42.60 33.31 18.00
N PRO A 199 42.67 34.55 17.46
CA PRO A 199 41.75 35.63 17.71
C PRO A 199 40.57 35.75 16.74
N GLU A 200 39.58 36.52 17.17
CA GLU A 200 38.35 36.98 16.52
C GLU A 200 38.52 37.42 15.07
N HIS A 201 37.66 36.92 14.15
CA HIS A 201 37.35 37.59 12.90
C HIS A 201 35.86 37.51 12.59
N ASP A 202 35.33 38.69 12.22
CA ASP A 202 33.96 39.09 11.98
C ASP A 202 33.17 38.28 10.94
N ALA A 203 31.92 38.09 11.29
CA ALA A 203 30.65 38.14 10.54
C ALA A 203 30.57 37.70 9.06
N ALA A 204 29.83 36.60 8.85
CA ALA A 204 28.85 36.47 7.74
C ALA A 204 27.79 35.43 8.16
N GLY A 205 26.50 35.76 7.97
CA GLY A 205 25.36 35.04 8.47
C GLY A 205 25.11 33.65 7.84
N PRO A 206 24.21 32.87 8.43
CA PRO A 206 24.01 31.49 8.06
C PRO A 206 23.05 31.32 6.88
N ASP A 207 23.52 30.58 5.86
CA ASP A 207 22.63 29.97 4.89
C ASP A 207 21.98 28.75 5.53
N GLU A 208 20.68 28.84 5.78
CA GLU A 208 19.82 27.70 6.17
C GLU A 208 19.77 26.70 5.02
N VAL A 209 20.39 25.55 5.18
CA VAL A 209 20.08 24.35 4.39
C VAL A 209 19.05 23.52 5.17
N ASP A 210 17.81 23.73 4.78
CA ASP A 210 16.65 22.94 5.23
C ASP A 210 16.78 21.51 4.68
N SER A 211 17.28 20.58 5.48
CA SER A 211 17.22 19.15 5.22
C SER A 211 15.90 18.59 5.75
N ALA A 212 14.84 18.75 4.96
CA ALA A 212 13.57 18.09 5.22
C ALA A 212 13.75 16.57 5.11
N ASP A 213 13.78 15.94 6.27
CA ASP A 213 13.74 14.48 6.47
C ASP A 213 12.35 13.98 6.08
N SER A 214 12.20 13.51 4.83
CA SER A 214 10.94 12.99 4.32
C SER A 214 10.70 11.58 4.89
N ILE A 215 9.77 11.50 5.85
CA ILE A 215 9.20 10.24 6.28
C ILE A 215 8.18 9.82 5.22
N ASP A 216 8.52 8.83 4.39
CA ASP A 216 7.57 8.23 3.45
C ASP A 216 6.55 7.37 4.21
N VAL A 217 5.52 8.02 4.74
CA VAL A 217 4.36 7.33 5.32
C VAL A 217 3.38 7.04 4.19
N VAL A 218 3.40 5.82 3.66
CA VAL A 218 2.36 5.34 2.76
C VAL A 218 1.14 4.94 3.60
N VAL A 219 0.22 5.88 3.82
CA VAL A 219 -1.05 5.61 4.49
C VAL A 219 -2.07 5.24 3.42
N ASN A 220 -2.52 3.99 3.43
CA ASN A 220 -3.60 3.51 2.57
C ASN A 220 -4.90 3.50 3.39
N THR A 221 -5.68 4.60 3.31
CA THR A 221 -6.97 4.72 3.99
C THR A 221 -8.09 4.30 3.05
N ALA A 222 -8.82 3.24 3.44
CA ALA A 222 -10.07 2.88 2.79
C ALA A 222 -11.21 3.74 3.36
N ALA A 223 -11.84 4.55 2.53
CA ALA A 223 -13.07 5.25 2.93
C ALA A 223 -14.20 4.23 3.17
N PRO A 224 -15.04 4.40 4.21
CA PRO A 224 -16.17 3.52 4.45
C PRO A 224 -17.23 3.75 3.37
N GLY A 225 -17.52 2.71 2.58
CA GLY A 225 -18.69 2.73 1.70
C GLY A 225 -19.96 2.66 2.53
N ASP A 226 -20.83 3.65 2.39
CA ASP A 226 -22.16 3.69 3.00
C ASP A 226 -23.00 2.52 2.46
N ALA A 227 -23.46 1.66 3.38
CA ALA A 227 -24.41 0.61 3.06
C ALA A 227 -25.80 1.24 2.95
N GLU A 228 -26.27 1.51 1.72
CA GLU A 228 -27.67 1.84 1.49
C GLU A 228 -28.55 0.59 1.68
N THR A 229 -29.45 0.71 2.63
CA THR A 229 -30.56 -0.19 2.87
C THR A 229 -31.54 -0.14 1.69
N VAL A 230 -31.56 -1.23 0.90
CA VAL A 230 -32.61 -1.41 -0.12
C VAL A 230 -33.89 -1.85 0.59
N GLY A 231 -34.85 -0.95 0.64
CA GLY A 231 -36.21 -1.24 1.09
C GLY A 231 -36.93 -2.20 0.16
N SER A 232 -37.50 -3.24 0.71
CA SER A 232 -38.42 -4.15 0.03
C SER A 232 -39.73 -3.42 -0.27
N SER A 233 -40.08 -3.33 -1.53
CA SER A 233 -41.47 -3.03 -1.95
C SER A 233 -42.08 -4.32 -2.50
N ASP A 234 -43.00 -4.86 -1.71
CA ASP A 234 -43.97 -5.87 -2.14
C ASP A 234 -44.84 -5.25 -3.24
N ASP A 235 -44.90 -5.90 -4.39
CA ASP A 235 -45.94 -5.64 -5.37
C ASP A 235 -46.63 -6.97 -5.72
N GLU A 236 -47.81 -7.14 -5.08
CA GLU A 236 -48.77 -8.15 -5.44
C GLU A 236 -49.46 -7.70 -6.75
N SER A 237 -49.38 -8.50 -7.78
CA SER A 237 -50.32 -8.41 -8.91
C SER A 237 -50.78 -9.78 -9.34
N GLU A 238 -51.98 -10.01 -8.95
CA GLU A 238 -53.08 -10.88 -9.39
C GLU A 238 -52.98 -11.39 -10.83
N VAL A 239 -53.07 -12.72 -10.96
CA VAL A 239 -53.29 -13.39 -12.24
C VAL A 239 -54.76 -13.78 -12.33
N GLN A 240 -55.47 -13.33 -13.34
CA GLN A 240 -56.71 -13.90 -13.85
C GLN A 240 -56.62 -14.23 -15.35
N ALA A 241 -57.07 -15.44 -15.66
CA ALA A 241 -57.48 -16.05 -16.92
C ALA A 241 -56.43 -16.88 -17.63
#